data_1eaef1bd5d1eb5d56b69f59a3f99ed30
#
_entry.id   1eaef1bd5d1eb5d56b69f59a3f99ed30
#
_cell.length_a   1.000
_cell.length_b   1.000
_cell.length_c   1.000
_cell.angle_alpha   90.00
_cell.angle_beta   90.00
_cell.angle_gamma   90.00
#
_symmetry.space_group_name_H-M   'P 1'
#
loop_
_entity.id
_entity.type
_entity.pdbx_description
1 polymer ?
#
loop_
_entity_poly.entity_id
_entity_poly.type
_entity_poly.pdbx_seq_one_letter_code
_entity_poly.pdbx_strand_id
1 'polypeptide(L)'
;MNDEIDISRGNVLVKAGEQPLISRSARASVVWMNDQSLVIGKLYNVKFGTQTIPAKVAKIHYRTNVNTLEKMEVEQLELNAIADVTIEFDAPVVFDRYQDSRYTGSFIFIDRLNNVTVGAGMVEMAVEWTAHNEPVTAETRAARLGQKPAAVTVSAKALENAQALESLLIQQGVVAIAKAGLTADQVTLVRETGVVIVTDATEGTDVTFAQELAEELAEKIVELVRL
;
A
#
# COMPACT_ATOMS: atom_id res chain seq x y z
N MET A 1 -17.55 -1.60 36.27
CA MET A 1 -18.79 -1.41 35.49
C MET A 1 -19.88 -2.17 36.20
N ASN A 2 -21.07 -1.61 36.32
CA ASN A 2 -22.16 -2.24 37.06
C ASN A 2 -23.02 -3.18 36.19
N ASP A 3 -22.80 -3.17 34.89
CA ASP A 3 -23.53 -4.01 33.93
C ASP A 3 -22.56 -4.91 33.15
N GLU A 4 -23.02 -6.10 32.75
CA GLU A 4 -22.33 -6.99 31.87
C GLU A 4 -22.41 -6.42 30.43
N ILE A 5 -21.31 -5.83 29.95
CA ILE A 5 -21.21 -5.25 28.61
C ILE A 5 -20.09 -5.99 27.87
N ASP A 6 -20.40 -6.50 26.69
CA ASP A 6 -19.41 -7.07 25.79
C ASP A 6 -18.49 -6.00 25.25
N ILE A 7 -17.24 -5.98 25.74
CA ILE A 7 -16.17 -5.10 25.25
C ILE A 7 -15.18 -5.96 24.47
N SER A 8 -15.11 -5.71 23.17
CA SER A 8 -14.23 -6.42 22.25
C SER A 8 -12.98 -5.62 21.93
N ARG A 9 -11.94 -6.31 21.46
CA ARG A 9 -10.71 -5.67 20.99
C ARG A 9 -11.00 -4.66 19.89
N GLY A 10 -10.52 -3.44 20.05
CA GLY A 10 -10.76 -2.32 19.11
C GLY A 10 -11.85 -1.36 19.57
N ASN A 11 -12.63 -1.70 20.61
CA ASN A 11 -13.57 -0.77 21.21
C ASN A 11 -12.82 0.33 21.99
N VAL A 12 -13.38 1.53 21.98
CA VAL A 12 -12.88 2.69 22.72
C VAL A 12 -13.91 3.09 23.76
N LEU A 13 -13.47 3.18 25.00
CA LEU A 13 -14.30 3.70 26.10
C LEU A 13 -14.16 5.21 26.16
N VAL A 14 -15.30 5.90 26.13
CA VAL A 14 -15.35 7.36 26.23
C VAL A 14 -16.17 7.77 27.42
N LYS A 15 -15.94 8.97 27.95
CA LYS A 15 -16.73 9.54 29.01
C LYS A 15 -18.13 9.87 28.51
N ALA A 16 -19.14 9.67 29.36
CA ALA A 16 -20.51 9.99 29.00
C ALA A 16 -20.64 11.46 28.59
N GLY A 17 -21.18 11.70 27.38
CA GLY A 17 -21.33 13.03 26.81
C GLY A 17 -20.15 13.48 25.91
N GLU A 18 -19.02 12.78 25.93
CA GLU A 18 -17.91 13.00 24.99
C GLU A 18 -18.08 12.08 23.78
N GLN A 19 -17.94 12.62 22.56
CA GLN A 19 -17.99 11.83 21.33
C GLN A 19 -16.63 11.89 20.63
N PRO A 20 -15.97 10.74 20.43
CA PRO A 20 -14.76 10.69 19.64
C PRO A 20 -15.06 10.94 18.16
N LEU A 21 -14.03 11.24 17.39
CA LEU A 21 -14.17 11.28 15.93
C LEU A 21 -14.32 9.86 15.38
N ILE A 22 -15.31 9.68 14.51
CA ILE A 22 -15.52 8.42 13.80
C ILE A 22 -15.56 8.74 12.31
N SER A 23 -14.60 8.24 11.55
CA SER A 23 -14.55 8.52 10.11
C SER A 23 -13.89 7.38 9.33
N ARG A 24 -14.15 7.34 8.03
CA ARG A 24 -13.41 6.53 7.05
C ARG A 24 -12.25 7.28 6.41
N SER A 25 -12.05 8.53 6.76
CA SER A 25 -10.95 9.33 6.21
C SER A 25 -10.42 10.31 7.26
N ALA A 26 -9.11 10.49 7.27
CA ALA A 26 -8.44 11.42 8.16
C ALA A 26 -7.32 12.15 7.42
N ARG A 27 -7.12 13.41 7.77
CA ARG A 27 -5.91 14.16 7.44
C ARG A 27 -4.91 13.95 8.58
N ALA A 28 -3.67 13.68 8.22
CA ALA A 28 -2.64 13.37 9.19
C ALA A 28 -1.26 13.85 8.73
N SER A 29 -0.43 14.23 9.69
CA SER A 29 1.00 14.41 9.49
C SER A 29 1.68 13.03 9.61
N VAL A 30 2.47 12.64 8.61
CA VAL A 30 3.11 11.32 8.51
C VAL A 30 4.61 11.44 8.38
N VAL A 31 5.33 10.58 9.08
CA VAL A 31 6.76 10.31 8.89
C VAL A 31 6.92 8.97 8.21
N TRP A 32 7.58 8.96 7.05
CA TRP A 32 7.85 7.73 6.33
C TRP A 32 9.20 7.14 6.73
N MET A 33 9.26 5.84 7.03
CA MET A 33 10.42 5.19 7.66
C MET A 33 10.91 3.96 6.89
N ASN A 34 10.58 3.86 5.60
CA ASN A 34 10.97 2.73 4.77
C ASN A 34 11.78 3.21 3.55
N ASP A 35 12.73 2.39 3.09
CA ASP A 35 13.53 2.64 1.89
C ASP A 35 12.67 2.64 0.62
N GLN A 36 11.62 1.81 0.57
CA GLN A 36 10.61 1.90 -0.47
C GLN A 36 9.72 3.11 -0.21
N SER A 37 9.57 3.96 -1.21
CA SER A 37 8.74 5.16 -1.11
C SER A 37 7.28 4.83 -0.82
N LEU A 38 6.61 5.69 -0.06
CA LEU A 38 5.16 5.65 0.07
C LEU A 38 4.53 6.03 -1.27
N VAL A 39 3.62 5.20 -1.75
CA VAL A 39 2.90 5.38 -3.00
C VAL A 39 1.42 5.59 -2.71
N ILE A 40 0.81 6.58 -3.39
CA ILE A 40 -0.62 6.85 -3.33
C ILE A 40 -1.40 5.64 -3.85
N GLY A 41 -2.45 5.25 -3.14
CA GLY A 41 -3.32 4.13 -3.49
C GLY A 41 -2.86 2.76 -3.00
N LYS A 42 -1.59 2.57 -2.65
CA LYS A 42 -1.09 1.31 -2.06
C LYS A 42 -1.78 1.04 -0.72
N LEU A 43 -2.20 -0.22 -0.52
CA LEU A 43 -2.82 -0.67 0.73
C LEU A 43 -1.76 -1.04 1.78
N TYR A 44 -1.91 -0.45 2.96
CA TYR A 44 -1.19 -0.77 4.18
C TYR A 44 -2.16 -1.24 5.26
N ASN A 45 -1.69 -1.90 6.29
CA ASN A 45 -2.42 -2.02 7.54
C ASN A 45 -2.07 -0.82 8.42
N VAL A 46 -3.09 -0.07 8.85
CA VAL A 46 -2.92 1.03 9.80
C VAL A 46 -3.38 0.57 11.17
N LYS A 47 -2.56 0.80 12.18
CA LYS A 47 -2.84 0.39 13.55
C LYS A 47 -3.01 1.61 14.46
N PHE A 48 -4.23 1.78 14.97
CA PHE A 48 -4.60 2.71 16.03
C PHE A 48 -4.76 1.96 17.36
N GLY A 49 -3.85 2.15 18.31
CA GLY A 49 -3.91 1.41 19.57
C GLY A 49 -4.02 -0.10 19.37
N THR A 50 -5.20 -0.67 19.67
CA THR A 50 -5.51 -2.10 19.52
C THR A 50 -6.19 -2.46 18.19
N GLN A 51 -6.72 -1.48 17.45
CA GLN A 51 -7.41 -1.67 16.19
C GLN A 51 -6.43 -1.65 15.04
N THR A 52 -6.51 -2.64 14.15
CA THR A 52 -5.76 -2.68 12.88
C THR A 52 -6.74 -2.77 11.73
N ILE A 53 -6.58 -1.89 10.74
CA ILE A 53 -7.49 -1.76 9.61
C ILE A 53 -6.72 -1.50 8.33
N PRO A 54 -7.13 -2.08 7.18
CA PRO A 54 -6.58 -1.72 5.90
C PRO A 54 -6.86 -0.25 5.57
N ALA A 55 -5.85 0.43 5.04
CA ALA A 55 -5.96 1.82 4.63
C ALA A 55 -4.99 2.14 3.49
N LYS A 56 -5.27 3.21 2.78
CA LYS A 56 -4.40 3.76 1.74
C LYS A 56 -4.20 5.26 1.96
N VAL A 57 -3.08 5.78 1.51
CA VAL A 57 -2.92 7.22 1.33
C VAL A 57 -3.61 7.61 0.04
N ALA A 58 -4.66 8.42 0.14
CA ALA A 58 -5.45 8.88 -1.00
C ALA A 58 -4.81 10.11 -1.66
N LYS A 59 -4.15 10.95 -0.86
CA LYS A 59 -3.51 12.18 -1.34
C LYS A 59 -2.34 12.58 -0.45
N ILE A 60 -1.25 13.02 -1.05
CA ILE A 60 -0.19 13.77 -0.40
C ILE A 60 -0.45 15.26 -0.70
N HIS A 61 -0.65 16.07 0.34
CA HIS A 61 -0.88 17.50 0.18
C HIS A 61 0.41 18.25 -0.04
N TYR A 62 1.42 17.95 0.79
CA TYR A 62 2.77 18.47 0.68
C TYR A 62 3.75 17.66 1.54
N ARG A 63 5.01 17.67 1.15
CA ARG A 63 6.14 17.29 1.98
C ARG A 63 6.72 18.53 2.66
N THR A 64 7.11 18.42 3.92
CA THR A 64 7.80 19.47 4.65
C THR A 64 9.30 19.23 4.58
N ASN A 65 10.06 20.22 4.12
CA ASN A 65 11.53 20.20 4.24
C ASN A 65 11.89 20.45 5.71
N VAL A 66 12.56 19.49 6.34
CA VAL A 66 12.90 19.55 7.78
C VAL A 66 13.89 20.67 8.13
N ASN A 67 14.65 21.17 7.16
CA ASN A 67 15.66 22.21 7.37
C ASN A 67 15.10 23.61 7.15
N THR A 68 14.28 23.79 6.09
CA THR A 68 13.75 25.11 5.69
C THR A 68 12.30 25.33 6.12
N LEU A 69 11.60 24.25 6.54
CA LEU A 69 10.16 24.20 6.82
C LEU A 69 9.27 24.55 5.62
N GLU A 70 9.83 24.58 4.43
CA GLU A 70 9.10 24.83 3.20
C GLU A 70 8.24 23.63 2.82
N LYS A 71 7.07 23.93 2.26
CA LYS A 71 6.12 22.94 1.77
C LYS A 71 6.35 22.71 0.28
N MET A 72 6.52 21.47 -0.11
CA MET A 72 6.76 21.06 -1.49
C MET A 72 5.72 20.05 -1.94
N GLU A 73 5.18 20.20 -3.14
CA GLU A 73 4.32 19.21 -3.76
C GLU A 73 5.17 18.02 -4.23
N VAL A 74 4.75 16.81 -3.88
CA VAL A 74 5.42 15.57 -4.24
C VAL A 74 4.37 14.48 -4.50
N GLU A 75 4.69 13.53 -5.36
CA GLU A 75 3.81 12.39 -5.68
C GLU A 75 4.10 11.17 -4.81
N GLN A 76 5.25 11.11 -4.16
CA GLN A 76 5.68 10.01 -3.31
C GLN A 76 6.52 10.51 -2.13
N LEU A 77 6.62 9.70 -1.07
CA LEU A 77 7.44 10.04 0.10
C LEU A 77 8.60 9.05 0.21
N GLU A 78 9.79 9.59 0.21
CA GLU A 78 11.03 8.86 0.44
C GLU A 78 11.28 8.64 1.95
N LEU A 79 12.28 7.84 2.26
CA LEU A 79 12.75 7.61 3.62
C LEU A 79 12.97 8.93 4.37
N ASN A 80 12.50 9.00 5.62
CA ASN A 80 12.57 10.16 6.51
C ASN A 80 11.80 11.40 6.03
N ALA A 81 10.95 11.27 5.01
CA ALA A 81 10.08 12.35 4.60
C ALA A 81 8.97 12.59 5.63
N ILE A 82 8.70 13.86 5.90
CA ILE A 82 7.53 14.30 6.69
C ILE A 82 6.55 14.96 5.73
N ALA A 83 5.30 14.52 5.76
CA ALA A 83 4.27 15.02 4.87
C ALA A 83 2.89 15.09 5.53
N ASP A 84 2.08 15.97 4.99
CA ASP A 84 0.65 16.07 5.28
C ASP A 84 -0.10 15.24 4.23
N VAL A 85 -0.92 14.29 4.69
CA VAL A 85 -1.60 13.35 3.79
C VAL A 85 -3.07 13.17 4.18
N THR A 86 -3.89 12.77 3.21
CA THR A 86 -5.22 12.21 3.45
C THR A 86 -5.14 10.69 3.37
N ILE A 87 -5.65 10.03 4.40
CA ILE A 87 -5.72 8.57 4.52
C ILE A 87 -7.18 8.15 4.43
N GLU A 88 -7.46 7.10 3.68
CA GLU A 88 -8.76 6.44 3.61
C GLU A 88 -8.68 5.04 4.22
N PHE A 89 -9.63 4.72 5.09
CA PHE A 89 -9.76 3.46 5.81
C PHE A 89 -10.86 2.59 5.19
N ASP A 90 -10.67 1.30 5.14
CA ASP A 90 -11.66 0.35 4.59
C ASP A 90 -12.94 0.25 5.44
N ALA A 91 -12.87 0.65 6.72
CA ALA A 91 -14.04 0.76 7.61
C ALA A 91 -13.92 2.00 8.52
N PRO A 92 -15.01 2.44 9.17
CA PRO A 92 -14.95 3.53 10.14
C PRO A 92 -13.97 3.23 11.27
N VAL A 93 -13.13 4.20 11.59
CA VAL A 93 -12.15 4.15 12.70
C VAL A 93 -12.52 5.19 13.73
N VAL A 94 -12.37 4.81 14.99
CA VAL A 94 -12.50 5.73 16.13
C VAL A 94 -11.13 6.30 16.44
N PHE A 95 -10.99 7.61 16.44
CA PHE A 95 -9.74 8.29 16.77
C PHE A 95 -10.01 9.69 17.37
N ASP A 96 -8.98 10.27 17.95
CA ASP A 96 -8.96 11.67 18.36
C ASP A 96 -7.94 12.44 17.51
N ARG A 97 -7.94 13.75 17.57
CA ARG A 97 -6.81 14.53 17.06
C ARG A 97 -5.60 14.29 17.95
N TYR A 98 -4.43 14.19 17.38
CA TYR A 98 -3.19 13.96 18.14
C TYR A 98 -2.93 15.03 19.23
N GLN A 99 -3.31 16.27 18.97
CA GLN A 99 -3.19 17.35 19.95
C GLN A 99 -4.10 17.17 21.16
N ASP A 100 -5.24 16.48 21.01
CA ASP A 100 -6.21 16.24 22.08
C ASP A 100 -5.87 14.96 22.86
N SER A 101 -5.44 13.91 22.15
CA SER A 101 -4.99 12.64 22.74
C SER A 101 -3.89 12.00 21.87
N ARG A 102 -2.67 11.95 22.41
CA ARG A 102 -1.54 11.34 21.70
C ARG A 102 -1.72 9.84 21.48
N TYR A 103 -2.40 9.17 22.39
CA TYR A 103 -2.57 7.71 22.32
C TYR A 103 -3.58 7.29 21.26
N THR A 104 -4.73 7.95 21.20
CA THR A 104 -5.82 7.64 20.26
C THR A 104 -5.72 8.41 18.94
N GLY A 105 -4.89 9.48 18.91
CA GLY A 105 -4.63 10.29 17.71
C GLY A 105 -3.34 9.93 16.96
N SER A 106 -2.63 8.87 17.37
CA SER A 106 -1.45 8.38 16.65
C SER A 106 -1.67 6.98 16.09
N PHE A 107 -0.96 6.68 15.00
CA PHE A 107 -1.02 5.37 14.35
C PHE A 107 0.30 5.02 13.68
N ILE A 108 0.43 3.75 13.28
CA ILE A 108 1.55 3.27 12.48
C ILE A 108 1.03 2.65 11.17
N PHE A 109 1.83 2.79 10.10
CA PHE A 109 1.68 2.04 8.87
C PHE A 109 2.47 0.74 8.95
N ILE A 110 1.86 -0.35 8.56
CA ILE A 110 2.46 -1.69 8.51
C ILE A 110 2.31 -2.20 7.06
N ASP A 111 3.40 -2.58 6.44
CA ASP A 111 3.37 -3.22 5.13
C ASP A 111 2.67 -4.59 5.24
N ARG A 112 1.76 -4.88 4.30
CA ARG A 112 0.92 -6.07 4.36
C ARG A 112 1.62 -7.36 3.94
N LEU A 113 2.73 -7.26 3.24
CA LEU A 113 3.45 -8.44 2.73
C LEU A 113 4.44 -8.98 3.76
N ASN A 114 5.19 -8.08 4.41
CA ASN A 114 6.28 -8.45 5.32
C ASN A 114 6.00 -8.11 6.79
N ASN A 115 4.86 -7.43 7.08
CA ASN A 115 4.46 -6.98 8.42
C ASN A 115 5.46 -6.02 9.10
N VAL A 116 6.30 -5.34 8.32
CA VAL A 116 7.23 -4.33 8.85
C VAL A 116 6.50 -2.99 9.03
N THR A 117 6.82 -2.28 10.10
CA THR A 117 6.37 -0.90 10.28
C THR A 117 7.13 0.01 9.32
N VAL A 118 6.39 0.69 8.45
CA VAL A 118 6.94 1.51 7.35
C VAL A 118 6.71 3.00 7.53
N GLY A 119 5.92 3.41 8.51
CA GLY A 119 5.66 4.82 8.80
C GLY A 119 4.85 5.00 10.07
N ALA A 120 4.79 6.23 10.54
CA ALA A 120 3.96 6.65 11.67
C ALA A 120 3.22 7.94 11.34
N GLY A 121 2.05 8.15 11.96
CA GLY A 121 1.26 9.33 11.71
C GLY A 121 0.53 9.86 12.93
N MET A 122 0.19 11.13 12.83
CA MET A 122 -0.52 11.92 13.84
C MET A 122 -1.76 12.52 13.17
N VAL A 123 -2.94 12.17 13.66
CA VAL A 123 -4.21 12.66 13.10
C VAL A 123 -4.38 14.14 13.43
N GLU A 124 -4.70 14.93 12.40
CA GLU A 124 -5.01 16.35 12.55
C GLU A 124 -6.53 16.59 12.61
N MET A 125 -7.26 15.94 11.70
CA MET A 125 -8.73 16.05 11.64
C MET A 125 -9.36 14.86 10.91
N ALA A 126 -10.64 14.63 11.19
CA ALA A 126 -11.47 13.79 10.35
C ALA A 126 -11.79 14.51 9.02
N VAL A 127 -11.85 13.76 7.94
CA VAL A 127 -12.25 14.25 6.61
C VAL A 127 -13.55 13.56 6.22
N GLU A 128 -14.44 14.27 5.56
CA GLU A 128 -15.62 13.64 4.96
C GLU A 128 -15.17 12.64 3.89
N TRP A 129 -15.64 11.41 4.02
CA TRP A 129 -15.36 10.37 3.04
C TRP A 129 -16.38 10.45 1.90
N THR A 130 -15.92 10.73 0.70
CA THR A 130 -16.71 10.62 -0.52
C THR A 130 -16.35 9.31 -1.22
N ALA A 131 -17.36 8.48 -1.50
CA ALA A 131 -17.14 7.26 -2.28
C ALA A 131 -16.65 7.66 -3.68
N HIS A 132 -15.40 7.30 -4.00
CA HIS A 132 -14.90 7.47 -5.35
C HIS A 132 -15.47 6.35 -6.22
N ASN A 133 -16.35 6.69 -7.13
CA ASN A 133 -16.90 5.80 -8.17
C ASN A 133 -15.97 5.77 -9.41
N GLU A 134 -14.65 5.81 -9.21
CA GLU A 134 -13.73 5.65 -10.32
C GLU A 134 -13.76 4.22 -10.85
N PRO A 135 -13.69 4.04 -12.18
CA PRO A 135 -13.64 2.70 -12.76
C PRO A 135 -12.40 1.95 -12.27
N VAL A 136 -12.60 0.69 -11.89
CA VAL A 136 -11.50 -0.17 -11.43
C VAL A 136 -10.74 -0.68 -12.63
N THR A 137 -9.56 -0.09 -12.90
CA THR A 137 -8.65 -0.48 -13.98
C THR A 137 -7.52 -1.38 -13.46
N ALA A 138 -6.71 -1.94 -14.38
CA ALA A 138 -5.50 -2.67 -14.03
C ALA A 138 -4.53 -1.81 -13.21
N GLU A 139 -4.37 -0.53 -13.59
CA GLU A 139 -3.52 0.44 -12.91
C GLU A 139 -4.01 0.71 -11.48
N THR A 140 -5.33 0.90 -11.30
CA THR A 140 -5.93 1.10 -9.96
C THR A 140 -5.71 -0.12 -9.07
N ARG A 141 -5.82 -1.34 -9.62
CA ARG A 141 -5.56 -2.58 -8.87
C ARG A 141 -4.08 -2.72 -8.54
N ALA A 142 -3.20 -2.48 -9.52
CA ALA A 142 -1.75 -2.58 -9.34
C ALA A 142 -1.22 -1.52 -8.35
N ALA A 143 -1.73 -0.29 -8.41
CA ALA A 143 -1.39 0.76 -7.45
C ALA A 143 -1.70 0.35 -6.00
N ARG A 144 -2.82 -0.37 -5.77
CA ARG A 144 -3.14 -0.92 -4.43
C ARG A 144 -2.13 -1.97 -3.95
N LEU A 145 -1.43 -2.63 -4.88
CA LEU A 145 -0.34 -3.56 -4.59
C LEU A 145 1.02 -2.83 -4.50
N GLY A 146 1.07 -1.55 -4.86
CA GLY A 146 2.30 -0.74 -4.87
C GLY A 146 3.21 -1.01 -6.06
N GLN A 147 2.63 -1.41 -7.18
CA GLN A 147 3.34 -1.77 -8.41
C GLN A 147 2.61 -1.27 -9.66
N LYS A 148 3.26 -1.30 -10.82
CA LYS A 148 2.62 -1.16 -12.13
C LYS A 148 2.18 -2.54 -12.65
N PRO A 149 1.05 -2.65 -13.37
CA PRO A 149 0.69 -3.90 -14.03
C PRO A 149 1.68 -4.16 -15.16
N ALA A 150 2.20 -5.37 -15.25
CA ALA A 150 3.12 -5.75 -16.34
C ALA A 150 2.97 -7.22 -16.71
N ALA A 151 3.17 -7.50 -18.00
CA ALA A 151 3.31 -8.84 -18.52
C ALA A 151 4.70 -8.98 -19.17
N VAL A 152 5.50 -9.91 -18.69
CA VAL A 152 6.91 -10.07 -19.02
C VAL A 152 7.12 -11.40 -19.70
N THR A 153 7.72 -11.39 -20.91
CA THR A 153 8.19 -12.61 -21.59
C THR A 153 9.61 -12.95 -21.14
N VAL A 154 9.82 -14.21 -20.82
CA VAL A 154 11.13 -14.77 -20.50
C VAL A 154 11.33 -16.10 -21.25
N SER A 155 12.56 -16.62 -21.27
CA SER A 155 12.81 -17.94 -21.86
C SER A 155 12.14 -19.05 -21.06
N ALA A 156 11.76 -20.15 -21.70
CA ALA A 156 11.22 -21.33 -21.02
C ALA A 156 12.18 -21.86 -19.94
N LYS A 157 13.49 -21.75 -20.17
CA LYS A 157 14.53 -22.14 -19.23
C LYS A 157 14.50 -21.29 -17.93
N ALA A 158 14.23 -20.00 -18.05
CA ALA A 158 14.07 -19.13 -16.87
C ALA A 158 12.88 -19.54 -16.00
N LEU A 159 11.83 -20.13 -16.59
CA LEU A 159 10.65 -20.62 -15.90
C LEU A 159 10.81 -22.03 -15.30
N GLU A 160 11.91 -22.75 -15.56
CA GLU A 160 12.20 -23.99 -14.83
C GLU A 160 12.27 -23.79 -13.31
N ASN A 161 12.63 -22.58 -12.87
CA ASN A 161 12.64 -22.15 -11.47
C ASN A 161 11.58 -21.08 -11.16
N ALA A 162 10.40 -21.17 -11.76
CA ALA A 162 9.32 -20.18 -11.60
C ALA A 162 8.98 -19.87 -10.13
N GLN A 163 8.95 -20.89 -9.28
CA GLN A 163 8.65 -20.74 -7.86
C GLN A 163 9.74 -19.95 -7.10
N ALA A 164 11.01 -20.12 -7.46
CA ALA A 164 12.10 -19.34 -6.88
C ALA A 164 12.00 -17.86 -7.33
N LEU A 165 11.70 -17.63 -8.60
CA LEU A 165 11.49 -16.28 -9.15
C LEU A 165 10.32 -15.57 -8.46
N GLU A 166 9.17 -16.23 -8.30
CA GLU A 166 8.03 -15.68 -7.56
C GLU A 166 8.42 -15.31 -6.12
N SER A 167 9.14 -16.20 -5.44
CA SER A 167 9.58 -15.98 -4.06
C SER A 167 10.49 -14.75 -3.95
N LEU A 168 11.42 -14.56 -4.88
CA LEU A 168 12.30 -13.38 -4.92
C LEU A 168 11.52 -12.09 -5.17
N LEU A 169 10.56 -12.12 -6.11
CA LEU A 169 9.70 -10.96 -6.41
C LEU A 169 8.85 -10.57 -5.21
N ILE A 170 8.24 -11.53 -4.53
CA ILE A 170 7.45 -11.29 -3.32
C ILE A 170 8.31 -10.71 -2.19
N GLN A 171 9.53 -11.22 -1.98
CA GLN A 171 10.46 -10.67 -0.99
C GLN A 171 10.82 -9.21 -1.29
N GLN A 172 10.86 -8.82 -2.55
CA GLN A 172 11.09 -7.45 -2.99
C GLN A 172 9.82 -6.59 -3.07
N GLY A 173 8.68 -7.12 -2.62
CA GLY A 173 7.40 -6.41 -2.54
C GLY A 173 6.59 -6.39 -3.83
N VAL A 174 6.92 -7.23 -4.81
CA VAL A 174 6.17 -7.38 -6.07
C VAL A 174 5.29 -8.61 -6.00
N VAL A 175 3.99 -8.43 -6.26
CA VAL A 175 3.04 -9.54 -6.40
C VAL A 175 3.05 -10.02 -7.84
N ALA A 176 3.58 -11.21 -8.07
CA ALA A 176 3.78 -11.77 -9.40
C ALA A 176 3.34 -13.23 -9.48
N ILE A 177 3.05 -13.68 -10.71
CA ILE A 177 2.83 -15.08 -11.09
C ILE A 177 3.81 -15.42 -12.20
N ALA A 178 4.62 -16.47 -12.03
CA ALA A 178 5.51 -17.00 -13.06
C ALA A 178 4.98 -18.35 -13.57
N LYS A 179 4.57 -18.41 -14.85
CA LYS A 179 3.96 -19.61 -15.42
C LYS A 179 4.20 -19.71 -16.91
N ALA A 180 4.66 -20.91 -17.35
CA ALA A 180 4.82 -21.25 -18.76
C ALA A 180 3.49 -21.69 -19.41
N GLY A 181 3.44 -21.59 -20.75
CA GLY A 181 2.36 -22.13 -21.58
C GLY A 181 1.03 -21.38 -21.48
N LEU A 182 1.05 -20.10 -21.17
CA LEU A 182 -0.15 -19.28 -21.13
C LEU A 182 -0.52 -18.77 -22.52
N THR A 183 -1.82 -18.70 -22.80
CA THR A 183 -2.34 -18.03 -24.01
C THR A 183 -2.37 -16.50 -23.82
N ALA A 184 -2.41 -15.75 -24.93
CA ALA A 184 -2.51 -14.29 -24.91
C ALA A 184 -3.71 -13.79 -24.08
N ASP A 185 -4.88 -14.45 -24.19
CA ASP A 185 -6.07 -14.11 -23.42
C ASP A 185 -5.84 -14.31 -21.90
N GLN A 186 -5.16 -15.39 -21.52
CA GLN A 186 -4.83 -15.65 -20.11
C GLN A 186 -3.83 -14.63 -19.56
N VAL A 187 -2.83 -14.25 -20.36
CA VAL A 187 -1.87 -13.19 -20.00
C VAL A 187 -2.60 -11.86 -19.76
N THR A 188 -3.47 -11.49 -20.71
CA THR A 188 -4.28 -10.27 -20.61
C THR A 188 -5.17 -10.28 -19.35
N LEU A 189 -5.87 -11.39 -19.10
CA LEU A 189 -6.74 -11.53 -17.93
C LEU A 189 -5.98 -11.37 -16.61
N VAL A 190 -4.80 -11.99 -16.49
CA VAL A 190 -3.97 -11.87 -15.26
C VAL A 190 -3.44 -10.44 -15.12
N ARG A 191 -2.95 -9.83 -16.21
CA ARG A 191 -2.48 -8.44 -16.21
C ARG A 191 -3.57 -7.46 -15.73
N GLU A 192 -4.83 -7.66 -16.14
CA GLU A 192 -5.97 -6.87 -15.70
C GLU A 192 -6.23 -6.95 -14.19
N THR A 193 -5.76 -7.98 -13.50
CA THR A 193 -5.83 -8.07 -12.03
C THR A 193 -4.87 -7.12 -11.31
N GLY A 194 -3.91 -6.51 -12.02
CA GLY A 194 -2.84 -5.68 -11.48
C GLY A 194 -1.63 -6.47 -10.98
N VAL A 195 -1.64 -7.79 -11.12
CA VAL A 195 -0.53 -8.69 -10.78
C VAL A 195 0.48 -8.69 -11.93
N VAL A 196 1.77 -8.76 -11.62
CA VAL A 196 2.83 -8.94 -12.62
C VAL A 196 2.82 -10.38 -13.08
N ILE A 197 2.81 -10.60 -14.40
CA ILE A 197 2.88 -11.94 -14.96
C ILE A 197 4.22 -12.15 -15.69
N VAL A 198 4.88 -13.28 -15.41
CA VAL A 198 6.11 -13.71 -16.07
C VAL A 198 5.84 -15.03 -16.77
N THR A 199 6.01 -15.05 -18.09
CA THR A 199 5.62 -16.19 -18.93
C THR A 199 6.58 -16.37 -20.11
N ASP A 200 6.49 -17.50 -20.80
CA ASP A 200 7.16 -17.76 -22.08
C ASP A 200 6.29 -17.37 -23.30
N ALA A 201 5.08 -16.87 -23.07
CA ALA A 201 4.22 -16.35 -24.13
C ALA A 201 4.87 -15.11 -24.77
N THR A 202 4.74 -15.00 -26.10
CA THR A 202 5.27 -13.88 -26.89
C THR A 202 4.18 -12.87 -27.28
N GLU A 203 2.91 -13.24 -27.10
CA GLU A 203 1.76 -12.39 -27.40
C GLU A 203 1.09 -11.91 -26.10
N GLY A 204 0.62 -10.68 -26.09
CA GLY A 204 -0.06 -10.08 -24.94
C GLY A 204 0.88 -9.59 -23.83
N THR A 205 2.20 -9.58 -24.08
CA THR A 205 3.21 -9.14 -23.13
C THR A 205 3.74 -7.73 -23.43
N ASP A 206 4.21 -7.04 -22.39
CA ASP A 206 4.68 -5.65 -22.48
C ASP A 206 6.18 -5.57 -22.82
N VAL A 207 6.97 -6.54 -22.32
CA VAL A 207 8.44 -6.55 -22.45
C VAL A 207 8.99 -7.97 -22.46
N THR A 208 10.13 -8.17 -23.12
CA THR A 208 10.87 -9.44 -23.15
C THR A 208 12.22 -9.26 -22.47
N PHE A 209 12.57 -10.15 -21.57
CA PHE A 209 13.89 -10.24 -20.94
C PHE A 209 14.63 -11.50 -21.38
N ALA A 210 15.93 -11.34 -21.66
CA ALA A 210 16.81 -12.41 -22.10
C ALA A 210 17.56 -13.11 -20.95
N GLN A 211 17.42 -12.65 -19.72
CA GLN A 211 18.08 -13.22 -18.55
C GLN A 211 17.52 -14.62 -18.23
N GLU A 212 18.39 -15.51 -17.79
CA GLU A 212 18.01 -16.87 -17.39
C GLU A 212 18.10 -17.09 -15.87
N LEU A 213 18.87 -16.26 -15.14
CA LEU A 213 19.00 -16.33 -13.70
C LEU A 213 17.85 -15.64 -13.01
N ALA A 214 17.22 -16.31 -12.05
CA ALA A 214 16.05 -15.80 -11.33
C ALA A 214 16.34 -14.48 -10.60
N GLU A 215 17.53 -14.32 -10.05
CA GLU A 215 17.96 -13.13 -9.32
C GLU A 215 18.04 -11.91 -10.25
N GLU A 216 18.71 -12.03 -11.40
CA GLU A 216 18.83 -10.96 -12.38
C GLU A 216 17.48 -10.57 -12.98
N LEU A 217 16.60 -11.56 -13.21
CA LEU A 217 15.24 -11.33 -13.67
C LEU A 217 14.40 -10.60 -12.62
N ALA A 218 14.50 -11.00 -11.36
CA ALA A 218 13.76 -10.36 -10.27
C ALA A 218 14.15 -8.88 -10.14
N GLU A 219 15.43 -8.54 -10.17
CA GLU A 219 15.90 -7.15 -10.13
C GLU A 219 15.32 -6.30 -11.26
N LYS A 220 15.38 -6.81 -12.51
CA LYS A 220 14.85 -6.09 -13.67
C LYS A 220 13.34 -5.93 -13.66
N ILE A 221 12.62 -6.96 -13.21
CA ILE A 221 11.16 -6.89 -13.09
C ILE A 221 10.77 -5.87 -12.01
N VAL A 222 11.47 -5.87 -10.88
CA VAL A 222 11.23 -4.89 -9.80
C VAL A 222 11.46 -3.46 -10.29
N GLU A 223 12.53 -3.22 -11.05
CA GLU A 223 12.79 -1.91 -11.65
C GLU A 223 11.70 -1.47 -12.63
N LEU A 224 11.21 -2.41 -13.47
CA LEU A 224 10.15 -2.15 -14.44
C LEU A 224 8.82 -1.77 -13.78
N VAL A 225 8.44 -2.46 -12.70
CA VAL A 225 7.10 -2.35 -12.10
C VAL A 225 7.03 -1.42 -10.90
N ARG A 226 8.12 -0.83 -10.49
CA ARG A 226 8.17 0.16 -9.42
C ARG A 226 7.35 1.40 -9.79
N LEU A 227 6.48 1.83 -8.87
CA LEU A 227 5.68 3.04 -8.99
C LEU A 227 6.48 4.28 -8.66
#